data_3e1e57fc6fd76f474e38877a27f5a85e
#
_entry.id   3e1e57fc6fd76f474e38877a27f5a85e
#
_cell.length_a   1.000
_cell.length_b   1.000
_cell.length_c   1.000
_cell.angle_alpha   90.00
_cell.angle_beta   90.00
_cell.angle_gamma   90.00
#
_symmetry.space_group_name_H-M   'P 1'
#
loop_
_entity.id
_entity.type
_entity.pdbx_description
1 polymer ?
#
loop_
_entity_poly.entity_id
_entity_poly.type
_entity_poly.pdbx_seq_one_letter_code
_entity_poly.pdbx_strand_id
1 'polypeptide(L)'
;MRLSNLIGILSVAARLAGAFPVGSFGLASWDVEGFAKDNPIGSTTGGKGGATVTVDNAGDFQTAVTGNEPKVILVKGELNLTARAKIGSNKSVIGVGSTAHITGKGLDVVDASNVIIRNLKISFIQDNDCITIRNSTRVWVDHNEFTSDISKGPDFFDGQVDIVRGSDWITVSWNYFHDHWKSSLVGNDATFRDIDFGHLHVTYHHNYWRNEGTRGPAGRFGHQHIYNNLYVDFLYQAIHSRSDNQVLVEGNVFRGKTREALSSYGLVIPEDSPNTCTCGDEELDGYANLGAKNDWGQATINITQVGNFTKAPYKFKLTPLPLVAPLVKLGAGVGKI
;
A
#
# COMPACT_ATOMS: atom_id res chain seq x y z
N MET A 1 42.13 -38.96 0.64
CA MET A 1 41.22 -39.53 -0.30
C MET A 1 39.94 -38.75 -0.31
N ARG A 2 39.70 -38.07 -1.46
CA ARG A 2 38.52 -37.40 -2.04
C ARG A 2 38.04 -36.12 -1.39
N LEU A 3 38.69 -34.99 -1.76
CA LEU A 3 38.05 -33.69 -2.00
C LEU A 3 37.49 -33.72 -3.45
N SER A 4 36.23 -33.86 -3.63
CA SER A 4 35.58 -33.60 -4.90
C SER A 4 34.06 -33.69 -4.70
N ASN A 5 33.40 -32.60 -4.38
CA ASN A 5 31.94 -32.39 -4.60
C ASN A 5 31.45 -31.00 -4.13
N LEU A 6 32.27 -29.94 -4.28
CA LEU A 6 31.83 -28.56 -3.97
C LEU A 6 31.93 -27.57 -5.15
N ILE A 7 32.05 -28.08 -6.38
CA ILE A 7 32.19 -27.22 -7.58
C ILE A 7 30.90 -27.18 -8.44
N GLY A 8 29.89 -27.98 -8.10
CA GLY A 8 28.68 -28.11 -8.94
C GLY A 8 27.59 -27.03 -8.76
N ILE A 9 27.60 -26.21 -7.72
CA ILE A 9 26.51 -25.29 -7.42
C ILE A 9 26.78 -23.84 -7.87
N LEU A 10 28.02 -23.45 -8.07
CA LEU A 10 28.36 -22.12 -8.56
C LEU A 10 28.23 -21.93 -10.09
N SER A 11 28.14 -23.01 -10.88
CA SER A 11 28.11 -22.91 -12.33
C SER A 11 26.71 -22.71 -12.93
N VAL A 12 25.64 -22.90 -12.16
CA VAL A 12 24.26 -22.69 -12.63
C VAL A 12 23.82 -21.23 -12.43
N ALA A 13 24.32 -20.55 -11.40
CA ALA A 13 24.03 -19.13 -11.18
C ALA A 13 24.71 -18.21 -12.21
N ALA A 14 25.87 -18.60 -12.75
CA ALA A 14 26.61 -17.81 -13.73
C ALA A 14 26.09 -17.90 -15.16
N ARG A 15 25.25 -18.89 -15.51
CA ARG A 15 24.68 -19.05 -16.85
C ARG A 15 23.34 -18.36 -17.08
N LEU A 16 22.68 -17.89 -16.02
CA LEU A 16 21.46 -17.07 -16.12
C LEU A 16 21.76 -15.56 -16.21
N ALA A 17 22.97 -15.12 -15.92
CA ALA A 17 23.40 -13.72 -16.00
C ALA A 17 23.73 -13.24 -17.43
N GLY A 18 23.75 -14.11 -18.43
CA GLY A 18 24.24 -13.80 -19.77
C GLY A 18 23.18 -13.52 -20.85
N ALA A 19 21.89 -13.46 -20.53
CA ALA A 19 20.85 -13.37 -21.55
C ALA A 19 19.86 -12.19 -21.43
N PHE A 20 20.06 -11.29 -20.47
CA PHE A 20 19.26 -10.07 -20.42
C PHE A 20 20.16 -8.87 -20.63
N PRO A 21 19.85 -7.95 -21.58
CA PRO A 21 20.50 -6.66 -21.59
C PRO A 21 20.26 -6.01 -20.23
N VAL A 22 21.33 -5.68 -19.52
CA VAL A 22 21.29 -4.83 -18.32
C VAL A 22 20.92 -3.42 -18.75
N GLY A 23 19.71 -3.27 -19.27
CA GLY A 23 19.01 -2.00 -19.25
C GLY A 23 18.63 -1.80 -17.80
N SER A 24 19.14 -0.77 -17.17
CA SER A 24 18.92 -0.37 -15.77
C SER A 24 17.53 -0.80 -15.25
N PHE A 25 17.45 -1.92 -14.56
CA PHE A 25 16.41 -2.12 -13.58
C PHE A 25 16.75 -1.17 -12.43
N GLY A 26 16.45 0.10 -12.60
CA GLY A 26 16.46 1.05 -11.51
C GLY A 26 15.44 0.56 -10.49
N LEU A 27 15.91 0.02 -9.39
CA LEU A 27 15.08 -0.40 -8.25
C LEU A 27 14.36 0.80 -7.60
N ALA A 28 14.67 2.02 -8.03
CA ALA A 28 14.02 3.23 -7.57
C ALA A 28 13.67 4.12 -8.77
N SER A 29 12.44 4.04 -9.22
CA SER A 29 11.88 5.06 -10.11
C SER A 29 11.41 6.26 -9.27
N TRP A 30 11.76 7.48 -9.70
CA TRP A 30 11.15 8.70 -9.20
C TRP A 30 9.81 9.00 -9.89
N ASP A 31 9.40 8.12 -10.80
CA ASP A 31 8.19 8.28 -11.59
C ASP A 31 7.03 7.58 -10.90
N VAL A 32 6.01 8.32 -10.55
CA VAL A 32 4.74 7.78 -10.10
C VAL A 32 4.09 6.96 -11.21
N GLU A 33 3.43 5.87 -10.86
CA GLU A 33 2.62 5.06 -11.76
C GLU A 33 1.16 4.98 -11.27
N GLY A 34 0.28 4.42 -12.08
CA GLY A 34 -1.10 4.18 -11.69
C GLY A 34 -1.96 5.44 -11.64
N PHE A 35 -3.02 5.39 -10.86
CA PHE A 35 -4.00 6.47 -10.79
C PHE A 35 -3.43 7.80 -10.28
N ALA A 36 -2.42 7.79 -9.42
CA ALA A 36 -1.78 9.04 -8.99
C ALA A 36 -1.02 9.75 -10.13
N LYS A 37 -0.67 9.03 -11.20
CA LYS A 37 -0.03 9.59 -12.40
C LYS A 37 -1.04 9.95 -13.47
N ASP A 38 -1.87 8.99 -13.84
CA ASP A 38 -2.75 9.06 -15.00
C ASP A 38 -4.20 9.25 -14.52
N ASN A 39 -4.63 10.50 -14.43
CA ASN A 39 -5.95 10.91 -13.98
C ASN A 39 -6.37 12.24 -14.63
N PRO A 40 -7.65 12.64 -14.57
CA PRO A 40 -8.16 13.85 -15.23
C PRO A 40 -7.58 15.17 -14.68
N ILE A 41 -7.04 15.16 -13.44
CA ILE A 41 -6.53 16.37 -12.78
C ILE A 41 -5.06 16.61 -13.12
N GLY A 42 -4.31 15.57 -13.50
CA GLY A 42 -2.89 15.60 -13.80
C GLY A 42 -2.04 14.83 -12.78
N SER A 43 -0.81 14.51 -13.18
CA SER A 43 0.11 13.68 -12.40
C SER A 43 0.46 14.26 -11.04
N THR A 44 0.65 13.40 -10.04
CA THR A 44 1.16 13.79 -8.73
C THR A 44 2.63 14.22 -8.84
N THR A 45 2.92 15.42 -8.38
CA THR A 45 4.27 16.01 -8.39
C THR A 45 4.76 16.43 -7.01
N GLY A 46 3.87 16.36 -6.01
CA GLY A 46 4.16 16.78 -4.64
C GLY A 46 4.64 18.22 -4.53
N GLY A 47 5.71 18.42 -3.78
CA GLY A 47 6.32 19.73 -3.55
C GLY A 47 7.25 20.21 -4.66
N LYS A 48 7.20 19.62 -5.87
CA LYS A 48 8.08 20.00 -6.99
C LYS A 48 8.01 21.49 -7.30
N GLY A 49 9.18 22.13 -7.39
CA GLY A 49 9.31 23.56 -7.66
C GLY A 49 9.21 24.46 -6.43
N GLY A 50 8.86 23.88 -5.26
CA GLY A 50 8.84 24.61 -3.99
C GLY A 50 10.18 24.57 -3.25
N ALA A 51 10.21 25.21 -2.08
CA ALA A 51 11.36 25.18 -1.18
C ALA A 51 11.62 23.76 -0.66
N THR A 52 12.89 23.42 -0.49
CA THR A 52 13.32 22.19 0.20
C THR A 52 13.78 22.56 1.61
N VAL A 53 13.22 21.86 2.60
CA VAL A 53 13.60 22.00 4.01
C VAL A 53 13.95 20.64 4.60
N THR A 54 14.91 20.61 5.51
CA THR A 54 15.23 19.41 6.28
C THR A 54 14.74 19.59 7.71
N VAL A 55 14.08 18.57 8.25
CA VAL A 55 13.53 18.58 9.61
C VAL A 55 14.02 17.32 10.36
N ASP A 56 14.34 17.48 11.63
CA ASP A 56 14.81 16.42 12.51
C ASP A 56 14.11 16.41 13.89
N ASN A 57 13.04 17.20 14.02
CA ASN A 57 12.17 17.22 15.20
C ASN A 57 10.70 17.39 14.82
N ALA A 58 9.80 16.99 15.72
CA ALA A 58 8.36 16.97 15.47
C ALA A 58 7.74 18.37 15.26
N GLY A 59 8.23 19.40 15.96
CA GLY A 59 7.69 20.76 15.86
C GLY A 59 7.95 21.37 14.48
N ASP A 60 9.18 21.29 14.00
CA ASP A 60 9.57 21.77 12.67
C ASP A 60 8.86 20.97 11.57
N PHE A 61 8.72 19.65 11.76
CA PHE A 61 7.99 18.80 10.84
C PHE A 61 6.52 19.24 10.72
N GLN A 62 5.81 19.40 11.83
CA GLN A 62 4.40 19.82 11.82
C GLN A 62 4.23 21.20 11.17
N THR A 63 5.16 22.12 11.41
CA THR A 63 5.17 23.43 10.74
C THR A 63 5.43 23.33 9.25
N ALA A 64 6.39 22.49 8.84
CA ALA A 64 6.79 22.35 7.44
C ALA A 64 5.71 21.72 6.56
N VAL A 65 4.93 20.76 7.08
CA VAL A 65 3.90 20.04 6.31
C VAL A 65 2.60 20.81 6.15
N THR A 66 2.35 21.85 6.94
CA THR A 66 1.11 22.66 6.90
C THR A 66 1.05 23.58 5.67
N GLY A 67 -0.17 24.08 5.39
CA GLY A 67 -0.44 25.00 4.27
C GLY A 67 -0.34 24.32 2.90
N ASN A 68 -0.61 25.08 1.83
CA ASN A 68 -0.74 24.53 0.48
C ASN A 68 0.40 24.94 -0.47
N GLU A 69 1.36 25.73 0.01
CA GLU A 69 2.53 26.10 -0.78
C GLU A 69 3.38 24.87 -1.13
N PRO A 70 3.87 24.74 -2.36
CA PRO A 70 4.74 23.64 -2.73
C PRO A 70 5.98 23.55 -1.84
N LYS A 71 6.25 22.38 -1.28
CA LYS A 71 7.41 22.19 -0.39
C LYS A 71 7.88 20.74 -0.40
N VAL A 72 9.19 20.56 -0.47
CA VAL A 72 9.86 19.27 -0.24
C VAL A 72 10.38 19.25 1.18
N ILE A 73 9.91 18.30 1.99
CA ILE A 73 10.28 18.13 3.39
C ILE A 73 11.12 16.86 3.52
N LEU A 74 12.39 17.03 3.82
CA LEU A 74 13.34 15.96 4.06
C LEU A 74 13.35 15.62 5.55
N VAL A 75 12.86 14.43 5.90
CA VAL A 75 12.78 13.96 7.30
C VAL A 75 14.06 13.20 7.64
N LYS A 76 14.74 13.62 8.72
CA LYS A 76 15.99 13.01 9.17
C LYS A 76 15.85 12.48 10.60
N GLY A 77 16.15 11.19 10.78
CA GLY A 77 16.08 10.54 12.09
C GLY A 77 14.65 10.25 12.54
N GLU A 78 14.45 10.11 13.84
CA GLU A 78 13.18 9.74 14.45
C GLU A 78 12.40 10.97 14.90
N LEU A 79 11.11 11.03 14.55
CA LEU A 79 10.16 12.06 14.96
C LEU A 79 9.03 11.40 15.77
N ASN A 80 8.96 11.71 17.08
CA ASN A 80 7.84 11.29 17.91
C ASN A 80 6.76 12.40 17.91
N LEU A 81 5.67 12.15 17.19
CA LEU A 81 4.57 13.11 17.05
C LEU A 81 3.63 13.03 18.25
N THR A 82 3.38 14.16 18.92
CA THR A 82 2.41 14.28 20.02
C THR A 82 0.99 14.55 19.54
N ALA A 83 0.83 14.99 18.29
CA ALA A 83 -0.43 15.17 17.58
C ALA A 83 -0.28 14.74 16.13
N ARG A 84 -1.39 14.38 15.47
CA ARG A 84 -1.37 14.04 14.03
C ARG A 84 -0.84 15.19 13.19
N ALA A 85 0.06 14.90 12.29
CA ALA A 85 0.60 15.90 11.38
C ALA A 85 -0.33 16.08 10.17
N LYS A 86 -0.93 17.26 10.05
CA LYS A 86 -1.84 17.61 8.95
C LYS A 86 -1.05 18.09 7.73
N ILE A 87 -0.94 17.21 6.73
CA ILE A 87 -0.20 17.47 5.50
C ILE A 87 -1.11 18.22 4.53
N GLY A 88 -0.76 19.45 4.19
CA GLY A 88 -1.46 20.24 3.20
C GLY A 88 -1.14 19.82 1.75
N SER A 89 -1.74 20.51 0.79
CA SER A 89 -1.50 20.23 -0.64
C SER A 89 -0.07 20.57 -1.08
N ASN A 90 0.34 19.96 -2.20
CA ASN A 90 1.62 20.23 -2.86
C ASN A 90 2.83 19.95 -1.93
N LYS A 91 2.83 18.83 -1.25
CA LYS A 91 3.92 18.40 -0.37
C LYS A 91 4.60 17.14 -0.83
N SER A 92 5.91 17.10 -0.72
CA SER A 92 6.69 15.85 -0.74
C SER A 92 7.34 15.66 0.62
N VAL A 93 6.90 14.65 1.36
CA VAL A 93 7.48 14.23 2.65
C VAL A 93 8.36 13.03 2.39
N ILE A 94 9.67 13.20 2.50
CA ILE A 94 10.65 12.20 2.05
C ILE A 94 11.64 11.91 3.18
N GLY A 95 11.75 10.65 3.58
CA GLY A 95 12.75 10.21 4.54
C GLY A 95 14.16 10.21 3.96
N VAL A 96 15.13 10.67 4.73
CA VAL A 96 16.54 10.68 4.36
C VAL A 96 17.21 9.38 4.82
N GLY A 97 17.76 8.64 3.86
CA GLY A 97 18.42 7.36 4.13
C GLY A 97 17.43 6.30 4.62
N SER A 98 17.85 5.47 5.59
CA SER A 98 17.05 4.35 6.11
C SER A 98 16.60 4.55 7.57
N THR A 99 16.83 5.73 8.15
CA THR A 99 16.58 6.00 9.58
C THR A 99 15.44 6.97 9.85
N ALA A 100 14.82 7.51 8.79
CA ALA A 100 13.67 8.41 8.94
C ALA A 100 12.46 7.63 9.48
N HIS A 101 12.02 7.97 10.70
CA HIS A 101 11.04 7.19 11.44
C HIS A 101 10.03 8.12 12.13
N ILE A 102 8.74 7.83 11.96
CA ILE A 102 7.63 8.53 12.61
C ILE A 102 6.97 7.59 13.61
N THR A 103 6.84 8.06 14.84
CA THR A 103 6.17 7.37 15.95
C THR A 103 5.16 8.31 16.64
N GLY A 104 4.44 7.80 17.63
CA GLY A 104 3.46 8.57 18.42
C GLY A 104 2.11 8.68 17.72
N LYS A 105 1.86 9.77 17.01
CA LYS A 105 0.64 9.98 16.22
C LYS A 105 0.97 9.97 14.72
N GLY A 106 0.03 9.50 13.91
CA GLY A 106 0.22 9.33 12.47
C GLY A 106 0.09 10.61 11.64
N LEU A 107 -0.08 10.43 10.36
CA LEU A 107 -0.18 11.49 9.35
C LEU A 107 -1.61 11.62 8.82
N ASP A 108 -2.07 12.84 8.64
CA ASP A 108 -3.35 13.17 8.00
C ASP A 108 -3.11 13.87 6.67
N VAL A 109 -3.61 13.28 5.58
CA VAL A 109 -3.79 13.95 4.30
C VAL A 109 -5.29 14.18 4.14
N VAL A 110 -5.77 15.33 4.58
CA VAL A 110 -7.19 15.66 4.67
C VAL A 110 -7.46 16.97 3.94
N ASP A 111 -8.47 16.96 3.04
CA ASP A 111 -8.82 18.08 2.20
C ASP A 111 -7.62 18.62 1.39
N ALA A 112 -6.75 17.72 0.94
CA ALA A 112 -5.49 18.03 0.30
C ALA A 112 -5.35 17.36 -1.08
N SER A 113 -4.44 17.87 -1.89
CA SER A 113 -4.16 17.32 -3.21
C SER A 113 -2.68 17.42 -3.56
N ASN A 114 -2.21 16.49 -4.40
CA ASN A 114 -0.84 16.51 -4.89
C ASN A 114 0.20 16.29 -3.76
N VAL A 115 0.13 15.12 -3.10
CA VAL A 115 0.97 14.79 -1.95
C VAL A 115 1.79 13.54 -2.24
N ILE A 116 3.06 13.56 -1.88
CA ILE A 116 3.98 12.41 -1.92
C ILE A 116 4.47 12.12 -0.50
N ILE A 117 4.33 10.88 -0.04
CA ILE A 117 4.88 10.38 1.24
C ILE A 117 5.77 9.20 0.92
N ARG A 118 7.08 9.35 1.13
CA ARG A 118 8.05 8.40 0.60
C ARG A 118 9.22 8.12 1.55
N ASN A 119 9.66 6.86 1.58
CA ASN A 119 10.86 6.42 2.28
C ASN A 119 10.86 6.68 3.80
N LEU A 120 9.71 6.47 4.44
CA LEU A 120 9.52 6.67 5.87
C LEU A 120 9.15 5.36 6.55
N LYS A 121 9.75 5.07 7.69
CA LYS A 121 9.19 4.11 8.63
C LYS A 121 8.13 4.81 9.46
N ILE A 122 6.92 4.22 9.56
CA ILE A 122 5.83 4.72 10.42
C ILE A 122 5.32 3.54 11.22
N SER A 123 5.43 3.61 12.55
CA SER A 123 5.15 2.44 13.36
C SER A 123 4.54 2.74 14.72
N PHE A 124 3.81 1.74 15.26
CA PHE A 124 3.22 1.77 16.59
C PHE A 124 2.29 2.96 16.83
N ILE A 125 1.55 3.37 15.80
CA ILE A 125 0.56 4.45 15.91
C ILE A 125 -0.68 3.90 16.59
N GLN A 126 -1.05 4.46 17.74
CA GLN A 126 -2.24 4.09 18.50
C GLN A 126 -3.38 5.09 18.28
N ASP A 127 -4.61 4.59 18.40
CA ASP A 127 -5.87 5.34 18.31
C ASP A 127 -6.17 5.94 16.92
N ASN A 128 -5.32 5.66 15.91
CA ASN A 128 -5.47 6.16 14.54
C ASN A 128 -4.61 5.35 13.56
N ASP A 129 -4.80 5.59 12.26
CA ASP A 129 -3.98 5.03 11.20
C ASP A 129 -2.57 5.61 11.17
N CYS A 130 -1.62 4.87 10.59
CA CYS A 130 -0.32 5.45 10.26
C CYS A 130 -0.48 6.61 9.27
N ILE A 131 -1.27 6.43 8.22
CA ILE A 131 -1.64 7.48 7.25
C ILE A 131 -3.15 7.39 6.99
N THR A 132 -3.88 8.46 7.27
CA THR A 132 -5.27 8.63 6.84
C THR A 132 -5.33 9.58 5.65
N ILE A 133 -5.91 9.12 4.52
CA ILE A 133 -6.16 9.93 3.32
C ILE A 133 -7.68 10.12 3.22
N ARG A 134 -8.15 11.36 3.45
CA ARG A 134 -9.58 11.68 3.50
C ARG A 134 -9.90 12.91 2.66
N ASN A 135 -10.94 12.79 1.80
CA ASN A 135 -11.36 13.87 0.90
C ASN A 135 -10.17 14.51 0.15
N SER A 136 -9.28 13.67 -0.36
CA SER A 136 -8.00 14.09 -0.92
C SER A 136 -7.70 13.40 -2.24
N THR A 137 -6.94 14.06 -3.12
CA THR A 137 -6.69 13.55 -4.47
C THR A 137 -5.21 13.59 -4.83
N ARG A 138 -4.79 12.72 -5.76
CA ARG A 138 -3.42 12.68 -6.27
C ARG A 138 -2.41 12.50 -5.14
N VAL A 139 -2.52 11.38 -4.43
CA VAL A 139 -1.59 11.03 -3.35
C VAL A 139 -0.77 9.81 -3.75
N TRP A 140 0.52 9.89 -3.54
CA TRP A 140 1.46 8.79 -3.77
C TRP A 140 2.16 8.41 -2.46
N VAL A 141 1.89 7.18 -1.99
CA VAL A 141 2.51 6.58 -0.79
C VAL A 141 3.47 5.50 -1.27
N ASP A 142 4.79 5.73 -1.14
CA ASP A 142 5.77 4.92 -1.84
C ASP A 142 7.03 4.61 -1.01
N HIS A 143 7.52 3.37 -1.09
CA HIS A 143 8.72 2.91 -0.38
C HIS A 143 8.72 3.19 1.13
N ASN A 144 7.56 3.16 1.79
CA ASN A 144 7.47 3.28 3.24
C ASN A 144 7.46 1.90 3.90
N GLU A 145 7.75 1.87 5.19
CA GLU A 145 7.64 0.69 6.04
C GLU A 145 6.62 0.97 7.15
N PHE A 146 5.61 0.09 7.26
CA PHE A 146 4.54 0.18 8.25
C PHE A 146 4.56 -1.06 9.12
N THR A 147 4.59 -0.89 10.44
CA THR A 147 4.58 -2.01 11.38
C THR A 147 3.97 -1.65 12.72
N SER A 148 3.47 -2.66 13.43
CA SER A 148 3.00 -2.54 14.80
C SER A 148 3.32 -3.81 15.59
N ASP A 149 2.37 -4.35 16.35
CA ASP A 149 2.47 -5.61 17.08
C ASP A 149 1.16 -6.40 16.92
N ILE A 150 1.17 -7.38 16.03
CA ILE A 150 0.00 -8.22 15.75
C ILE A 150 -0.48 -9.01 16.97
N SER A 151 0.35 -9.21 17.99
CA SER A 151 -0.03 -9.91 19.21
C SER A 151 -1.04 -9.15 20.08
N LYS A 152 -1.26 -7.87 19.82
CA LYS A 152 -2.18 -7.01 20.55
C LYS A 152 -3.65 -7.17 20.15
N GLY A 153 -3.92 -7.85 19.03
CA GLY A 153 -5.27 -8.01 18.50
C GLY A 153 -5.70 -6.87 17.57
N PRO A 154 -6.90 -7.02 16.94
CA PRO A 154 -7.32 -6.17 15.81
C PRO A 154 -7.65 -4.72 16.17
N ASP A 155 -7.92 -4.40 17.45
CA ASP A 155 -8.43 -3.09 17.86
C ASP A 155 -7.44 -2.24 18.65
N PHE A 156 -6.23 -2.74 18.85
CA PHE A 156 -5.21 -2.02 19.61
C PHE A 156 -4.48 -0.98 18.77
N PHE A 157 -4.16 -1.33 17.52
CA PHE A 157 -3.67 -0.42 16.49
C PHE A 157 -4.74 -0.32 15.41
N ASP A 158 -4.98 0.86 14.86
CA ASP A 158 -5.93 1.06 13.77
C ASP A 158 -5.30 0.69 12.41
N GLY A 159 -5.63 1.34 11.31
CA GLY A 159 -5.09 1.04 9.99
C GLY A 159 -3.63 1.47 9.80
N GLN A 160 -3.02 0.98 8.72
CA GLN A 160 -1.71 1.48 8.28
C GLN A 160 -1.87 2.56 7.20
N VAL A 161 -2.64 2.31 6.14
CA VAL A 161 -2.93 3.32 5.10
C VAL A 161 -4.41 3.24 4.74
N ASP A 162 -5.20 4.16 5.26
CA ASP A 162 -6.64 4.22 5.01
C ASP A 162 -7.01 5.35 4.06
N ILE A 163 -7.87 5.04 3.08
CA ILE A 163 -8.26 5.91 1.96
C ILE A 163 -9.77 6.03 1.94
N VAL A 164 -10.32 7.18 2.33
CA VAL A 164 -11.74 7.29 2.68
C VAL A 164 -12.36 8.60 2.22
N ARG A 165 -13.69 8.64 2.25
CA ARG A 165 -14.49 9.87 2.12
C ARG A 165 -14.26 10.64 0.82
N GLY A 166 -14.47 10.00 -0.32
CA GLY A 166 -14.38 10.62 -1.64
C GLY A 166 -12.93 10.92 -2.07
N SER A 167 -11.95 10.34 -1.38
CA SER A 167 -10.55 10.41 -1.84
C SER A 167 -10.38 9.73 -3.19
N ASP A 168 -9.48 10.26 -4.06
CA ASP A 168 -9.38 9.74 -5.43
C ASP A 168 -7.98 9.90 -6.04
N TRP A 169 -7.69 9.09 -7.06
CA TRP A 169 -6.45 9.14 -7.83
C TRP A 169 -5.19 8.90 -6.98
N ILE A 170 -5.15 7.74 -6.32
CA ILE A 170 -4.13 7.40 -5.34
C ILE A 170 -3.31 6.20 -5.81
N THR A 171 -2.02 6.21 -5.51
CA THR A 171 -1.13 5.05 -5.70
C THR A 171 -0.38 4.73 -4.42
N VAL A 172 -0.42 3.46 -4.05
CA VAL A 172 0.31 2.88 -2.91
C VAL A 172 1.26 1.83 -3.49
N SER A 173 2.57 2.10 -3.45
CA SER A 173 3.54 1.29 -4.17
C SER A 173 4.83 1.04 -3.40
N TRP A 174 5.42 -0.13 -3.60
CA TRP A 174 6.71 -0.50 -3.03
C TRP A 174 6.82 -0.33 -1.52
N ASN A 175 5.69 -0.31 -0.79
CA ASN A 175 5.70 -0.26 0.66
C ASN A 175 5.90 -1.64 1.26
N TYR A 176 6.42 -1.68 2.48
CA TYR A 176 6.52 -2.87 3.29
C TYR A 176 5.55 -2.76 4.47
N PHE A 177 4.47 -3.54 4.43
CA PHE A 177 3.46 -3.68 5.47
C PHE A 177 3.74 -4.94 6.25
N HIS A 178 3.85 -4.88 7.58
CA HIS A 178 4.11 -6.09 8.33
C HIS A 178 3.72 -6.05 9.82
N ASP A 179 3.45 -7.24 10.34
CA ASP A 179 3.19 -7.50 11.76
C ASP A 179 2.02 -6.65 12.31
N HIS A 180 0.90 -6.60 11.54
CA HIS A 180 -0.24 -5.76 11.86
C HIS A 180 -1.58 -6.47 11.55
N TRP A 181 -2.70 -5.99 12.15
CA TRP A 181 -4.01 -6.63 11.97
C TRP A 181 -4.79 -6.11 10.77
N LYS A 182 -5.00 -4.80 10.65
CA LYS A 182 -5.91 -4.16 9.69
C LYS A 182 -5.14 -3.19 8.81
N SER A 183 -4.58 -3.66 7.70
CA SER A 183 -3.53 -2.94 6.98
C SER A 183 -4.03 -1.73 6.19
N SER A 184 -4.95 -1.89 5.24
CA SER A 184 -5.39 -0.79 4.37
C SER A 184 -6.87 -0.89 4.01
N LEU A 185 -7.64 0.11 4.41
CA LEU A 185 -9.07 0.21 4.12
C LEU A 185 -9.34 1.29 3.07
N VAL A 186 -10.13 0.95 2.05
CA VAL A 186 -10.60 1.87 1.02
C VAL A 186 -12.11 2.00 1.13
N GLY A 187 -12.60 3.18 1.57
CA GLY A 187 -14.03 3.35 1.91
C GLY A 187 -14.36 2.76 3.29
N ASN A 188 -14.45 3.62 4.30
CA ASN A 188 -14.48 3.20 5.71
C ASN A 188 -15.84 2.75 6.23
N ASP A 189 -16.92 3.01 5.50
CA ASP A 189 -18.27 2.74 6.02
C ASP A 189 -19.26 2.55 4.87
N ALA A 190 -20.10 1.52 4.94
CA ALA A 190 -21.12 1.21 3.93
C ALA A 190 -22.19 2.31 3.82
N THR A 191 -22.37 3.14 4.83
CA THR A 191 -23.33 4.27 4.81
C THR A 191 -22.85 5.48 4.00
N PHE A 192 -21.54 5.53 3.64
CA PHE A 192 -20.98 6.65 2.87
C PHE A 192 -21.01 6.46 1.36
N ARG A 193 -21.91 5.61 0.88
CA ARG A 193 -22.06 5.34 -0.56
C ARG A 193 -22.18 6.61 -1.41
N ASP A 194 -22.94 7.59 -0.97
CA ASP A 194 -23.16 8.85 -1.72
C ASP A 194 -21.90 9.71 -1.82
N ILE A 195 -20.93 9.50 -0.94
CA ILE A 195 -19.66 10.23 -0.93
C ILE A 195 -18.59 9.45 -1.71
N ASP A 196 -18.57 8.12 -1.56
CA ASP A 196 -17.46 7.29 -2.03
C ASP A 196 -17.71 6.69 -3.42
N PHE A 197 -18.98 6.44 -3.81
CA PHE A 197 -19.28 5.85 -5.11
C PHE A 197 -18.89 6.77 -6.27
N GLY A 198 -18.10 6.25 -7.20
CA GLY A 198 -17.53 7.03 -8.31
C GLY A 198 -16.21 7.71 -8.00
N HIS A 199 -15.71 7.52 -6.80
CA HIS A 199 -14.38 7.90 -6.30
C HIS A 199 -13.56 6.66 -5.92
N LEU A 200 -12.53 6.83 -5.11
CA LEU A 200 -11.68 5.76 -4.58
C LEU A 200 -10.98 4.95 -5.67
N HIS A 201 -10.46 5.64 -6.71
CA HIS A 201 -9.60 5.01 -7.70
C HIS A 201 -8.18 4.86 -7.14
N VAL A 202 -7.81 3.63 -6.79
CA VAL A 202 -6.55 3.34 -6.09
C VAL A 202 -5.74 2.28 -6.83
N THR A 203 -4.45 2.52 -6.99
CA THR A 203 -3.49 1.52 -7.48
C THR A 203 -2.65 1.00 -6.32
N TYR A 204 -2.56 -0.32 -6.18
CA TYR A 204 -1.64 -1.00 -5.28
C TYR A 204 -0.66 -1.84 -6.09
N HIS A 205 0.63 -1.50 -6.08
CA HIS A 205 1.60 -2.31 -6.82
C HIS A 205 2.94 -2.48 -6.11
N HIS A 206 3.53 -3.65 -6.28
CA HIS A 206 4.85 -4.00 -5.76
C HIS A 206 4.98 -3.82 -4.24
N ASN A 207 3.87 -3.82 -3.49
CA ASN A 207 3.91 -3.80 -2.03
C ASN A 207 4.25 -5.20 -1.49
N TYR A 208 5.00 -5.22 -0.41
CA TYR A 208 5.29 -6.42 0.37
C TYR A 208 4.42 -6.42 1.62
N TRP A 209 3.52 -7.39 1.71
CA TRP A 209 2.65 -7.62 2.85
C TRP A 209 3.12 -8.89 3.57
N ARG A 210 3.45 -8.80 4.85
CA ARG A 210 3.95 -9.95 5.60
C ARG A 210 3.40 -10.00 7.02
N ASN A 211 2.86 -11.14 7.42
CA ASN A 211 2.31 -11.35 8.76
C ASN A 211 1.25 -10.29 9.10
N GLU A 212 0.27 -10.18 8.22
CA GLU A 212 -0.86 -9.25 8.32
C GLU A 212 -2.14 -10.04 8.63
N GLY A 213 -3.10 -9.42 9.32
CA GLY A 213 -4.38 -10.04 9.64
C GLY A 213 -5.36 -9.96 8.49
N THR A 214 -5.84 -8.74 8.19
CA THR A 214 -6.84 -8.44 7.17
C THR A 214 -6.49 -7.16 6.39
N ARG A 215 -7.25 -6.85 5.33
CA ARG A 215 -7.20 -5.60 4.56
C ARG A 215 -5.92 -5.36 3.79
N GLY A 216 -5.63 -6.21 2.83
CA GLY A 216 -4.50 -6.05 1.94
C GLY A 216 -4.78 -5.78 0.45
N PRO A 217 -5.66 -4.79 0.02
CA PRO A 217 -6.60 -3.95 0.77
C PRO A 217 -7.99 -4.58 0.95
N ALA A 218 -8.81 -4.02 1.86
CA ALA A 218 -10.25 -4.17 1.84
C ALA A 218 -10.91 -2.92 1.26
N GLY A 219 -11.96 -3.07 0.44
CA GLY A 219 -12.52 -1.93 -0.27
C GLY A 219 -14.03 -1.93 -0.39
N ARG A 220 -14.63 -0.71 -0.38
CA ARG A 220 -16.01 -0.39 -0.70
C ARG A 220 -16.08 0.67 -1.80
N PHE A 221 -17.05 0.57 -2.70
CA PHE A 221 -17.46 1.57 -3.70
C PHE A 221 -16.43 1.97 -4.76
N GLY A 222 -15.15 1.69 -4.57
CA GLY A 222 -14.05 2.17 -5.41
C GLY A 222 -13.70 1.24 -6.57
N HIS A 223 -12.62 1.63 -7.27
CA HIS A 223 -11.97 0.83 -8.29
C HIS A 223 -10.50 0.65 -7.92
N GLN A 224 -10.11 -0.56 -7.52
CA GLN A 224 -8.73 -0.80 -7.13
C GLN A 224 -8.01 -1.71 -8.15
N HIS A 225 -6.93 -1.21 -8.72
CA HIS A 225 -6.01 -1.99 -9.53
C HIS A 225 -4.87 -2.52 -8.66
N ILE A 226 -4.81 -3.83 -8.48
CA ILE A 226 -3.93 -4.51 -7.52
C ILE A 226 -3.02 -5.45 -8.30
N TYR A 227 -1.75 -5.06 -8.50
CA TYR A 227 -0.85 -5.85 -9.35
C TYR A 227 0.57 -5.97 -8.80
N ASN A 228 1.21 -7.09 -9.09
CA ASN A 228 2.60 -7.41 -8.73
C ASN A 228 2.94 -7.22 -7.25
N ASN A 229 1.99 -7.36 -6.34
CA ASN A 229 2.24 -7.38 -4.91
C ASN A 229 2.69 -8.78 -4.45
N LEU A 230 3.40 -8.82 -3.33
CA LEU A 230 3.79 -10.04 -2.63
C LEU A 230 3.11 -10.10 -1.27
N TYR A 231 2.35 -11.17 -1.04
CA TYR A 231 1.67 -11.47 0.22
C TYR A 231 2.30 -12.71 0.85
N VAL A 232 2.72 -12.61 2.10
CA VAL A 232 3.34 -13.73 2.84
C VAL A 232 2.74 -13.81 4.24
N ASP A 233 2.18 -14.97 4.59
CA ASP A 233 1.57 -15.20 5.90
C ASP A 233 0.45 -14.19 6.23
N PHE A 234 -0.49 -13.99 5.28
CA PHE A 234 -1.70 -13.19 5.52
C PHE A 234 -2.75 -14.07 6.24
N LEU A 235 -3.12 -13.71 7.47
CA LEU A 235 -3.74 -14.67 8.41
C LEU A 235 -5.20 -14.99 8.08
N TYR A 236 -5.97 -14.00 7.61
CA TYR A 236 -7.40 -14.16 7.33
C TYR A 236 -7.73 -13.83 5.86
N GLN A 237 -7.98 -12.57 5.55
CA GLN A 237 -8.37 -12.11 4.20
C GLN A 237 -7.39 -11.07 3.69
N ALA A 238 -6.73 -11.34 2.57
CA ALA A 238 -5.82 -10.37 1.96
C ALA A 238 -6.62 -9.31 1.16
N ILE A 239 -7.04 -9.60 -0.05
CA ILE A 239 -7.82 -8.68 -0.87
C ILE A 239 -9.30 -8.96 -0.64
N HIS A 240 -10.05 -7.95 -0.16
CA HIS A 240 -11.47 -8.09 0.11
C HIS A 240 -12.27 -6.97 -0.57
N SER A 241 -13.10 -7.34 -1.54
CA SER A 241 -13.98 -6.44 -2.28
C SER A 241 -15.43 -6.60 -1.80
N ARG A 242 -16.05 -5.53 -1.31
CA ARG A 242 -17.42 -5.54 -0.79
C ARG A 242 -18.14 -4.24 -1.10
N SER A 243 -19.45 -4.16 -0.89
CA SER A 243 -20.29 -2.95 -1.07
C SER A 243 -20.01 -2.25 -2.42
N ASP A 244 -20.33 -2.91 -3.53
CA ASP A 244 -20.16 -2.38 -4.90
C ASP A 244 -18.70 -2.04 -5.30
N ASN A 245 -17.71 -2.38 -4.50
CA ASN A 245 -16.31 -2.17 -4.86
C ASN A 245 -15.90 -3.06 -6.04
N GLN A 246 -15.00 -2.60 -6.88
CA GLN A 246 -14.46 -3.39 -7.98
C GLN A 246 -12.93 -3.49 -7.89
N VAL A 247 -12.41 -4.71 -7.88
CA VAL A 247 -10.96 -4.94 -7.94
C VAL A 247 -10.58 -5.59 -9.27
N LEU A 248 -9.47 -5.13 -9.84
CA LEU A 248 -8.75 -5.82 -10.91
C LEU A 248 -7.44 -6.35 -10.32
N VAL A 249 -7.30 -7.68 -10.29
CA VAL A 249 -6.20 -8.37 -9.58
C VAL A 249 -5.34 -9.15 -10.58
N GLU A 250 -4.07 -8.77 -10.72
CA GLU A 250 -3.20 -9.39 -11.72
C GLU A 250 -1.72 -9.43 -11.32
N GLY A 251 -1.04 -10.52 -11.66
CA GLY A 251 0.39 -10.68 -11.45
C GLY A 251 0.84 -10.71 -9.99
N ASN A 252 -0.05 -10.89 -9.02
CA ASN A 252 0.29 -10.95 -7.59
C ASN A 252 0.79 -12.34 -7.20
N VAL A 253 1.55 -12.40 -6.10
CA VAL A 253 2.16 -13.63 -5.57
C VAL A 253 1.79 -13.80 -4.11
N PHE A 254 1.20 -14.94 -3.76
CA PHE A 254 0.79 -15.31 -2.40
C PHE A 254 1.63 -16.49 -1.90
N ARG A 255 2.12 -16.43 -0.67
CA ARG A 255 3.04 -17.41 -0.07
C ARG A 255 2.73 -17.66 1.41
N GLY A 256 3.42 -18.69 1.93
CA GLY A 256 3.36 -19.04 3.34
C GLY A 256 1.97 -19.51 3.78
N LYS A 257 1.53 -19.05 4.94
CA LYS A 257 0.24 -19.39 5.57
C LYS A 257 -0.90 -18.46 5.15
N THR A 258 -0.77 -17.73 4.03
CA THR A 258 -1.85 -16.89 3.51
C THR A 258 -3.10 -17.73 3.31
N ARG A 259 -4.19 -17.37 4.02
CA ARG A 259 -5.41 -18.17 4.06
C ARG A 259 -6.32 -17.89 2.87
N GLU A 260 -6.82 -16.67 2.73
CA GLU A 260 -7.66 -16.23 1.63
C GLU A 260 -7.01 -15.07 0.90
N ALA A 261 -6.69 -15.29 -0.37
CA ALA A 261 -6.00 -14.30 -1.20
C ALA A 261 -6.94 -13.22 -1.72
N LEU A 262 -8.15 -13.60 -2.09
CA LEU A 262 -9.14 -12.72 -2.69
C LEU A 262 -10.55 -13.20 -2.36
N SER A 263 -11.38 -12.27 -1.89
CA SER A 263 -12.82 -12.48 -1.71
C SER A 263 -13.62 -11.29 -2.23
N SER A 264 -14.85 -11.56 -2.71
CA SER A 264 -15.81 -10.53 -3.12
C SER A 264 -17.17 -10.66 -2.46
N TYR A 265 -17.31 -11.54 -1.48
CA TYR A 265 -18.53 -11.62 -0.67
C TYR A 265 -18.62 -10.49 0.35
N GLY A 266 -19.85 -10.12 0.75
CA GLY A 266 -20.09 -8.97 1.64
C GLY A 266 -19.87 -9.22 3.12
N LEU A 267 -19.70 -10.49 3.56
CA LEU A 267 -19.47 -10.79 4.97
C LEU A 267 -18.11 -10.23 5.45
N VAL A 268 -18.18 -9.38 6.47
CA VAL A 268 -17.02 -8.84 7.18
C VAL A 268 -16.78 -9.66 8.43
N ILE A 269 -15.69 -10.39 8.46
CA ILE A 269 -15.36 -11.26 9.60
C ILE A 269 -15.08 -10.44 10.87
N PRO A 270 -15.30 -11.03 12.09
CA PRO A 270 -15.08 -10.29 13.34
C PRO A 270 -13.68 -9.72 13.51
N GLU A 271 -12.67 -10.39 12.98
CA GLU A 271 -11.27 -9.94 13.01
C GLU A 271 -11.00 -8.71 12.14
N ASP A 272 -11.88 -8.42 11.16
CA ASP A 272 -11.78 -7.24 10.31
C ASP A 272 -12.62 -6.07 10.82
N SER A 273 -13.76 -6.36 11.45
CA SER A 273 -14.66 -5.36 12.00
C SER A 273 -15.07 -5.75 13.42
N PRO A 274 -14.58 -5.04 14.43
CA PRO A 274 -14.92 -5.30 15.82
C PRO A 274 -16.34 -4.80 16.11
N ASN A 275 -17.32 -5.49 15.61
CA ASN A 275 -18.70 -5.26 16.02
C ASN A 275 -19.03 -6.08 17.29
N THR A 276 -20.19 -5.86 17.85
CA THR A 276 -20.66 -6.57 19.04
C THR A 276 -21.11 -8.00 18.77
N CYS A 277 -21.12 -8.42 17.50
CA CYS A 277 -21.56 -9.76 17.07
C CYS A 277 -20.36 -10.59 16.61
N THR A 278 -20.25 -11.80 17.14
CA THR A 278 -19.25 -12.78 16.70
C THR A 278 -19.55 -13.35 15.31
N CYS A 279 -20.72 -13.04 14.72
CA CYS A 279 -21.09 -13.44 13.36
C CYS A 279 -20.45 -12.56 12.28
N GLY A 280 -19.88 -11.41 12.62
CA GLY A 280 -19.39 -10.39 11.68
C GLY A 280 -20.50 -9.43 11.21
N ASP A 281 -20.13 -8.48 10.36
CA ASP A 281 -21.07 -7.59 9.67
C ASP A 281 -21.40 -8.16 8.30
N GLU A 282 -22.62 -7.94 7.82
CA GLU A 282 -23.02 -8.34 6.48
C GLU A 282 -23.29 -7.10 5.63
N GLU A 283 -22.52 -6.97 4.57
CA GLU A 283 -22.61 -5.92 3.57
C GLU A 283 -23.03 -6.51 2.21
N LEU A 284 -23.21 -5.67 1.20
CA LEU A 284 -23.37 -6.15 -0.17
C LEU A 284 -22.05 -6.73 -0.68
N ASP A 285 -22.14 -7.71 -1.57
CA ASP A 285 -20.97 -8.22 -2.28
C ASP A 285 -20.31 -7.12 -3.11
N GLY A 286 -19.01 -7.21 -3.26
CA GLY A 286 -18.26 -6.47 -4.25
C GLY A 286 -18.01 -7.30 -5.51
N TYR A 287 -17.15 -6.81 -6.38
CA TYR A 287 -16.80 -7.44 -7.63
C TYR A 287 -15.28 -7.68 -7.71
N ALA A 288 -14.88 -8.82 -8.28
CA ALA A 288 -13.48 -9.10 -8.53
C ALA A 288 -13.25 -9.59 -9.96
N ASN A 289 -12.34 -8.93 -10.66
CA ASN A 289 -11.90 -9.30 -11.99
C ASN A 289 -10.44 -9.76 -11.95
N LEU A 290 -10.14 -10.81 -12.68
CA LEU A 290 -8.78 -11.35 -12.82
C LEU A 290 -8.21 -10.91 -14.17
N GLY A 291 -7.08 -10.22 -14.14
CA GLY A 291 -6.29 -9.89 -15.32
C GLY A 291 -5.23 -10.95 -15.61
N ALA A 292 -3.97 -10.55 -15.75
CA ALA A 292 -2.88 -11.49 -15.94
C ALA A 292 -2.75 -12.46 -14.76
N LYS A 293 -2.19 -13.64 -15.04
CA LYS A 293 -2.08 -14.74 -14.08
C LYS A 293 -1.48 -14.29 -12.74
N ASN A 294 -2.15 -14.66 -11.66
CA ASN A 294 -1.66 -14.58 -10.30
C ASN A 294 -1.07 -15.93 -9.85
N ASP A 295 -0.21 -15.92 -8.84
CA ASP A 295 0.30 -17.12 -8.17
C ASP A 295 -0.27 -17.16 -6.75
N TRP A 296 -1.37 -17.86 -6.58
CA TRP A 296 -2.13 -17.94 -5.34
C TRP A 296 -1.44 -18.76 -4.24
N GLY A 297 -0.38 -19.54 -4.60
CA GLY A 297 0.24 -20.47 -3.66
C GLY A 297 -0.76 -21.52 -3.15
N GLN A 298 -1.00 -21.53 -1.85
CA GLN A 298 -2.01 -22.38 -1.20
C GLN A 298 -3.26 -21.62 -0.75
N ALA A 299 -3.29 -20.31 -1.00
CA ALA A 299 -4.40 -19.44 -0.58
C ALA A 299 -5.66 -19.69 -1.42
N THR A 300 -6.81 -19.60 -0.78
CA THR A 300 -8.12 -19.70 -1.46
C THR A 300 -8.50 -18.40 -2.12
N ILE A 301 -9.37 -18.48 -3.12
CA ILE A 301 -10.07 -17.34 -3.71
C ILE A 301 -11.58 -17.63 -3.67
N ASN A 302 -12.38 -16.59 -3.38
CA ASN A 302 -13.84 -16.69 -3.34
C ASN A 302 -14.45 -15.47 -4.04
N ILE A 303 -14.70 -15.61 -5.36
CA ILE A 303 -15.30 -14.57 -6.19
C ILE A 303 -16.79 -14.89 -6.37
N THR A 304 -17.66 -14.09 -5.77
CA THR A 304 -19.11 -14.23 -5.86
C THR A 304 -19.67 -13.45 -7.05
N GLN A 305 -19.04 -12.32 -7.41
CA GLN A 305 -19.45 -11.47 -8.53
C GLN A 305 -18.26 -10.98 -9.35
N VAL A 306 -18.49 -10.89 -10.67
CA VAL A 306 -17.54 -10.34 -11.65
C VAL A 306 -18.09 -9.01 -12.15
N GLY A 307 -17.28 -7.95 -12.09
CA GLY A 307 -17.65 -6.62 -12.48
C GLY A 307 -17.20 -6.20 -13.89
N ASN A 308 -17.26 -4.91 -14.15
CA ASN A 308 -16.86 -4.34 -15.44
C ASN A 308 -15.48 -3.64 -15.42
N PHE A 309 -14.83 -3.56 -14.27
CA PHE A 309 -13.46 -3.04 -14.16
C PHE A 309 -12.44 -4.13 -14.57
N THR A 310 -12.41 -4.43 -15.86
CA THR A 310 -11.60 -5.52 -16.45
C THR A 310 -10.26 -5.05 -17.00
N LYS A 311 -10.01 -3.73 -17.02
CA LYS A 311 -8.78 -3.13 -17.54
C LYS A 311 -8.50 -1.81 -16.83
N ALA A 312 -7.24 -1.61 -16.41
CA ALA A 312 -6.80 -0.32 -15.89
C ALA A 312 -6.85 0.76 -17.00
N PRO A 313 -7.31 2.00 -16.69
CA PRO A 313 -7.45 3.06 -17.70
C PRO A 313 -6.13 3.79 -18.02
N TYR A 314 -5.01 3.25 -17.60
CA TYR A 314 -3.68 3.81 -17.78
C TYR A 314 -2.68 2.76 -18.29
N LYS A 315 -1.53 3.22 -18.75
CA LYS A 315 -0.42 2.33 -19.16
C LYS A 315 0.40 1.92 -17.94
N PHE A 316 0.68 0.64 -17.81
CA PHE A 316 1.55 0.07 -16.79
C PHE A 316 2.32 -1.12 -17.39
N LYS A 317 3.31 -1.59 -16.66
CA LYS A 317 4.11 -2.74 -17.08
C LYS A 317 4.12 -3.78 -15.96
N LEU A 318 3.62 -4.97 -16.27
CA LEU A 318 3.72 -6.08 -15.34
C LEU A 318 5.16 -6.60 -15.25
N THR A 319 5.62 -6.75 -14.03
CA THR A 319 6.79 -7.57 -13.72
C THR A 319 6.45 -9.04 -14.02
N PRO A 320 7.29 -9.78 -14.74
CA PRO A 320 7.07 -11.21 -14.95
C PRO A 320 6.86 -11.94 -13.63
N LEU A 321 5.82 -12.77 -13.55
CA LEU A 321 5.36 -13.39 -12.30
C LEU A 321 6.46 -14.06 -11.46
N PRO A 322 7.43 -14.82 -12.04
CA PRO A 322 8.53 -15.42 -11.26
C PRO A 322 9.48 -14.39 -10.62
N LEU A 323 9.51 -13.16 -11.12
CA LEU A 323 10.38 -12.09 -10.63
C LEU A 323 9.71 -11.20 -9.58
N VAL A 324 8.39 -11.28 -9.40
CA VAL A 324 7.65 -10.43 -8.45
C VAL A 324 8.18 -10.60 -7.03
N ALA A 325 8.18 -11.83 -6.52
CA ALA A 325 8.59 -12.09 -5.14
C ALA A 325 10.05 -11.66 -4.84
N PRO A 326 11.06 -11.99 -5.65
CA PRO A 326 12.43 -11.54 -5.38
C PRO A 326 12.58 -10.02 -5.52
N LEU A 327 11.96 -9.38 -6.52
CA LEU A 327 12.09 -7.93 -6.72
C LEU A 327 11.37 -7.14 -5.61
N VAL A 328 10.16 -7.55 -5.24
CA VAL A 328 9.41 -6.90 -4.15
C VAL A 328 10.15 -7.02 -2.81
N LYS A 329 10.68 -8.19 -2.47
CA LYS A 329 11.51 -8.34 -1.25
C LYS A 329 12.77 -7.47 -1.25
N LEU A 330 13.35 -7.25 -2.41
CA LEU A 330 14.56 -6.43 -2.54
C LEU A 330 14.24 -4.94 -2.50
N GLY A 331 13.15 -4.51 -3.13
CA GLY A 331 12.84 -3.10 -3.42
C GLY A 331 11.81 -2.45 -2.49
N ALA A 332 10.91 -3.20 -1.86
CA ALA A 332 9.87 -2.61 -1.02
C ALA A 332 10.39 -2.16 0.35
N GLY A 333 9.84 -1.06 0.86
CA GLY A 333 10.17 -0.52 2.18
C GLY A 333 11.20 0.59 2.17
N VAL A 334 11.53 1.05 3.37
CA VAL A 334 12.44 2.17 3.61
C VAL A 334 13.90 1.83 3.27
N GLY A 335 14.67 2.83 2.84
CA GLY A 335 16.10 2.69 2.54
C GLY A 335 16.41 1.97 1.22
N LYS A 336 15.46 1.94 0.30
CA LYS A 336 15.58 1.29 -1.01
C LYS A 336 15.71 2.27 -2.18
N ILE A 337 15.59 3.56 -1.89
CA ILE A 337 15.66 4.67 -2.86
C ILE A 337 16.69 5.72 -2.45
#